data_740f37f1c40280f88b44daa811269ac2
#
_entry.id   740f37f1c40280f88b44daa811269ac2
#
_cell.length_a   1.000
_cell.length_b   1.000
_cell.length_c   1.000
_cell.angle_alpha   90.00
_cell.angle_beta   90.00
_cell.angle_gamma   90.00
#
_symmetry.space_group_name_H-M   'P 1'
#
loop_
_entity.id
_entity.type
_entity.pdbx_description
1 polymer ?
#
loop_
_entity_poly.entity_id
_entity_poly.type
_entity_poly.pdbx_seq_one_letter_code
_entity_poly.pdbx_strand_id
1 'polypeptide(L)'
;MSVAMVDAELARLLYALNARLDLPKKQRSAMLTDFRMAAERLTRDGLAPREASERLDPARLGEFYLRRPDRWYPLDDAAKIYPMSMTDGWMSVFRLSAYLDGEVEPELLQAALHFTLPRFPFFATRVRRGLFWHYIEAVNRRFEVSPETELPCAPMDISGGGSQAFRVMYYKNRVSVEFFHILTDGTGGLRFLTALVTEYLRLRGDIRQTPVPQEAEPDGEESENAFKRFAAECGQAQGGFAGRPAVRLRGKQAKQRPARILHFGLDAGELKKAARERQASVTALILAFMTEAAHAASDESRGDIRIQVPVNMRKFCPSKTLRTFPCTAR
;
A
#
# COMPACT_ATOMS: atom_id res chain seq x y z
N MET A 1 -39.58 -7.85 10.54
CA MET A 1 -39.38 -7.24 9.21
C MET A 1 -39.53 -8.36 8.18
N SER A 2 -40.27 -8.16 7.10
CA SER A 2 -40.57 -9.23 6.14
C SER A 2 -39.36 -9.52 5.26
N VAL A 3 -39.04 -10.78 4.97
CA VAL A 3 -37.98 -11.25 4.04
C VAL A 3 -38.12 -10.54 2.68
N ALA A 4 -39.33 -10.33 2.21
CA ALA A 4 -39.61 -9.63 0.94
C ALA A 4 -39.08 -8.17 0.91
N MET A 5 -39.00 -7.51 2.06
CA MET A 5 -38.49 -6.13 2.15
C MET A 5 -36.95 -6.08 2.09
N VAL A 6 -36.30 -7.08 2.67
CA VAL A 6 -34.84 -7.26 2.59
C VAL A 6 -34.42 -7.50 1.15
N ASP A 7 -35.11 -8.38 0.46
CA ASP A 7 -34.86 -8.75 -0.95
C ASP A 7 -35.04 -7.56 -1.90
N ALA A 8 -36.08 -6.70 -1.65
CA ALA A 8 -36.33 -5.54 -2.47
C ALA A 8 -35.26 -4.46 -2.37
N GLU A 9 -34.76 -4.14 -1.16
CA GLU A 9 -33.69 -3.16 -0.96
C GLU A 9 -32.36 -3.66 -1.52
N LEU A 10 -32.05 -4.94 -1.29
CA LEU A 10 -30.87 -5.58 -1.87
C LEU A 10 -30.91 -5.57 -3.41
N ALA A 11 -32.06 -5.87 -4.01
CA ALA A 11 -32.23 -5.83 -5.46
C ALA A 11 -32.01 -4.42 -6.03
N ARG A 12 -32.51 -3.38 -5.35
CA ARG A 12 -32.27 -1.97 -5.73
C ARG A 12 -30.80 -1.60 -5.65
N LEU A 13 -30.12 -1.96 -4.56
CA LEU A 13 -28.68 -1.76 -4.39
C LEU A 13 -27.89 -2.39 -5.54
N LEU A 14 -28.13 -3.66 -5.82
CA LEU A 14 -27.42 -4.39 -6.86
C LEU A 14 -27.73 -3.86 -8.27
N TYR A 15 -28.96 -3.42 -8.53
CA TYR A 15 -29.33 -2.77 -9.78
C TYR A 15 -28.58 -1.44 -9.96
N ALA A 16 -28.58 -0.57 -8.95
CA ALA A 16 -27.87 0.71 -8.97
C ALA A 16 -26.36 0.52 -9.12
N LEU A 17 -25.78 -0.49 -8.44
CA LEU A 17 -24.38 -0.85 -8.58
C LEU A 17 -24.07 -1.32 -10.01
N ASN A 18 -24.87 -2.23 -10.56
CA ASN A 18 -24.64 -2.77 -11.90
C ASN A 18 -24.60 -1.68 -12.99
N ALA A 19 -25.39 -0.62 -12.82
CA ALA A 19 -25.39 0.53 -13.72
C ALA A 19 -24.10 1.35 -13.68
N ARG A 20 -23.26 1.16 -12.68
CA ARG A 20 -21.97 1.86 -12.48
C ARG A 20 -20.74 1.02 -12.83
N LEU A 21 -20.93 -0.16 -13.45
CA LEU A 21 -19.85 -1.10 -13.71
C LEU A 21 -19.72 -1.40 -15.21
N ASP A 22 -18.69 -0.84 -15.85
CA ASP A 22 -18.22 -1.29 -17.18
C ASP A 22 -17.03 -2.24 -17.01
N LEU A 23 -17.31 -3.42 -16.48
CA LEU A 23 -16.33 -4.47 -16.22
C LEU A 23 -16.63 -5.73 -17.05
N PRO A 24 -15.63 -6.56 -17.35
CA PRO A 24 -15.86 -7.89 -17.92
C PRO A 24 -16.85 -8.69 -17.08
N LYS A 25 -17.73 -9.48 -17.72
CA LYS A 25 -18.86 -10.20 -17.09
C LYS A 25 -18.46 -10.91 -15.77
N LYS A 26 -17.33 -11.63 -15.76
CA LYS A 26 -16.85 -12.36 -14.57
C LYS A 26 -16.54 -11.40 -13.41
N GLN A 27 -15.85 -10.31 -13.67
CA GLN A 27 -15.46 -9.33 -12.64
C GLN A 27 -16.67 -8.53 -12.14
N ARG A 28 -17.57 -8.16 -13.05
CA ARG A 28 -18.84 -7.50 -12.70
C ARG A 28 -19.69 -8.38 -11.80
N SER A 29 -19.85 -9.66 -12.14
CA SER A 29 -20.57 -10.62 -11.30
C SER A 29 -19.95 -10.77 -9.92
N ALA A 30 -18.61 -10.86 -9.84
CA ALA A 30 -17.89 -10.94 -8.58
C ALA A 30 -18.09 -9.68 -7.73
N MET A 31 -18.05 -8.49 -8.32
CA MET A 31 -18.26 -7.23 -7.60
C MET A 31 -19.70 -7.09 -7.09
N LEU A 32 -20.71 -7.52 -7.86
CA LEU A 32 -22.09 -7.61 -7.39
C LEU A 32 -22.22 -8.57 -6.20
N THR A 33 -21.48 -9.68 -6.23
CA THR A 33 -21.44 -10.64 -5.11
C THR A 33 -20.79 -10.01 -3.86
N ASP A 34 -19.69 -9.25 -4.01
CA ASP A 34 -19.03 -8.56 -2.89
C ASP A 34 -20.02 -7.63 -2.16
N PHE A 35 -20.74 -6.79 -2.90
CA PHE A 35 -21.71 -5.87 -2.31
C PHE A 35 -22.92 -6.59 -1.69
N ARG A 36 -23.37 -7.68 -2.29
CA ARG A 36 -24.41 -8.52 -1.70
C ARG A 36 -23.95 -9.10 -0.36
N MET A 37 -22.76 -9.70 -0.30
CA MET A 37 -22.20 -10.27 0.92
C MET A 37 -22.00 -9.21 2.01
N ALA A 38 -21.55 -8.01 1.64
CA ALA A 38 -21.42 -6.89 2.57
C ALA A 38 -22.79 -6.44 3.12
N ALA A 39 -23.83 -6.34 2.29
CA ALA A 39 -25.19 -5.99 2.72
C ALA A 39 -25.79 -7.06 3.63
N GLU A 40 -25.63 -8.34 3.30
CA GLU A 40 -26.05 -9.48 4.12
C GLU A 40 -25.32 -9.49 5.47
N ARG A 41 -24.02 -9.13 5.48
CA ARG A 41 -23.22 -9.01 6.70
C ARG A 41 -23.76 -7.91 7.59
N LEU A 42 -23.94 -6.70 7.08
CA LEU A 42 -24.49 -5.56 7.84
C LEU A 42 -25.88 -5.87 8.41
N THR A 43 -26.73 -6.53 7.63
CA THR A 43 -28.07 -6.92 8.09
C THR A 43 -28.02 -7.97 9.19
N ARG A 44 -27.10 -8.93 9.10
CA ARG A 44 -26.84 -9.93 10.14
C ARG A 44 -26.36 -9.30 11.44
N ASP A 45 -25.60 -8.23 11.35
CA ASP A 45 -25.12 -7.45 12.51
C ASP A 45 -26.19 -6.51 13.08
N GLY A 46 -27.41 -6.59 12.58
CA GLY A 46 -28.58 -5.90 13.13
C GLY A 46 -28.98 -4.60 12.47
N LEU A 47 -28.32 -4.20 11.35
CA LEU A 47 -28.74 -3.02 10.61
C LEU A 47 -30.03 -3.27 9.85
N ALA A 48 -30.88 -2.25 9.76
CA ALA A 48 -32.01 -2.29 8.84
C ALA A 48 -31.52 -2.34 7.38
N PRO A 49 -32.19 -3.10 6.48
CA PRO A 49 -31.75 -3.25 5.08
C PRO A 49 -31.55 -1.93 4.34
N ARG A 50 -32.41 -0.95 4.64
CA ARG A 50 -32.29 0.39 4.07
C ARG A 50 -31.00 1.08 4.55
N GLU A 51 -30.70 0.99 5.82
CA GLU A 51 -29.46 1.57 6.38
C GLU A 51 -28.21 0.86 5.83
N ALA A 52 -28.24 -0.46 5.67
CA ALA A 52 -27.16 -1.21 5.04
C ALA A 52 -26.96 -0.75 3.57
N SER A 53 -28.04 -0.55 2.81
CA SER A 53 -27.98 -0.02 1.44
C SER A 53 -27.44 1.41 1.40
N GLU A 54 -27.82 2.29 2.33
CA GLU A 54 -27.31 3.65 2.43
C GLU A 54 -25.80 3.68 2.76
N ARG A 55 -25.31 2.76 3.62
CA ARG A 55 -23.87 2.62 3.90
C ARG A 55 -23.07 2.16 2.69
N LEU A 56 -23.67 1.32 1.87
CA LEU A 56 -23.08 0.72 0.66
C LEU A 56 -23.45 1.48 -0.63
N ASP A 57 -23.88 2.75 -0.53
CA ASP A 57 -24.35 3.54 -1.68
C ASP A 57 -23.36 3.50 -2.85
N PRO A 58 -23.76 2.92 -4.01
CA PRO A 58 -22.91 2.83 -5.19
C PRO A 58 -22.57 4.20 -5.81
N ALA A 59 -23.30 5.27 -5.47
CA ALA A 59 -23.00 6.61 -5.94
C ALA A 59 -21.57 7.04 -5.53
N ARG A 60 -21.08 6.56 -4.40
CA ARG A 60 -19.74 6.83 -3.88
C ARG A 60 -18.60 6.24 -4.72
N LEU A 61 -18.89 5.33 -5.64
CA LEU A 61 -17.93 4.83 -6.61
C LEU A 61 -17.64 5.84 -7.73
N GLY A 62 -18.47 6.89 -7.84
CA GLY A 62 -18.36 7.86 -8.93
C GLY A 62 -18.45 7.17 -10.29
N GLU A 63 -17.56 7.58 -11.19
CA GLU A 63 -17.44 7.00 -12.54
C GLU A 63 -16.20 6.09 -12.67
N PHE A 64 -15.54 5.78 -11.57
CA PHE A 64 -14.27 5.06 -11.59
C PHE A 64 -14.34 3.71 -12.31
N TYR A 65 -15.42 2.94 -12.09
CA TYR A 65 -15.61 1.64 -12.73
C TYR A 65 -16.37 1.71 -14.07
N LEU A 66 -16.85 2.90 -14.48
CA LEU A 66 -17.47 3.13 -15.79
C LEU A 66 -16.45 3.51 -16.86
N ARG A 67 -15.41 4.22 -16.47
CA ARG A 67 -14.39 4.72 -17.39
C ARG A 67 -13.29 3.69 -17.55
N ARG A 68 -12.99 3.33 -18.80
CA ARG A 68 -11.75 2.62 -19.11
C ARG A 68 -10.61 3.62 -19.01
N PRO A 69 -9.66 3.41 -18.08
CA PRO A 69 -8.52 4.31 -18.03
C PRO A 69 -7.65 4.09 -19.26
N ASP A 70 -7.30 5.17 -19.93
CA ASP A 70 -6.35 5.22 -21.07
C ASP A 70 -4.96 5.70 -20.63
N ARG A 71 -4.77 5.85 -19.32
CA ARG A 71 -3.55 6.43 -18.75
C ARG A 71 -2.49 5.37 -18.49
N TRP A 72 -1.27 5.73 -18.85
CA TRP A 72 -0.08 5.04 -18.42
C TRP A 72 0.89 6.05 -17.79
N TYR A 73 1.70 5.57 -16.88
CA TYR A 73 2.63 6.40 -16.15
C TYR A 73 4.05 5.84 -16.34
N PRO A 74 5.02 6.67 -16.78
CA PRO A 74 6.43 6.28 -16.73
C PRO A 74 6.81 6.05 -15.26
N LEU A 75 7.79 5.20 -15.01
CA LEU A 75 8.35 5.08 -13.67
C LEU A 75 8.97 6.41 -13.27
N ASP A 76 8.80 6.77 -11.98
CA ASP A 76 9.58 7.85 -11.41
C ASP A 76 11.06 7.41 -11.28
N ASP A 77 11.94 8.39 -11.03
CA ASP A 77 13.37 8.11 -11.10
C ASP A 77 13.85 7.15 -10.01
N ALA A 78 13.25 7.17 -8.84
CA ALA A 78 13.56 6.21 -7.78
C ALA A 78 12.97 4.82 -8.09
N ALA A 79 11.77 4.76 -8.69
CA ALA A 79 11.10 3.49 -8.98
C ALA A 79 11.83 2.64 -10.04
N LYS A 80 12.65 3.26 -10.89
CA LYS A 80 13.40 2.55 -11.97
C LYS A 80 14.36 1.49 -11.42
N ILE A 81 14.87 1.64 -10.21
CA ILE A 81 15.83 0.69 -9.63
C ILE A 81 15.18 -0.64 -9.23
N TYR A 82 13.89 -0.63 -8.86
CA TYR A 82 13.23 -1.82 -8.31
C TYR A 82 13.06 -2.96 -9.31
N PRO A 83 12.63 -2.73 -10.57
CA PRO A 83 12.62 -3.79 -11.58
C PRO A 83 14.00 -4.35 -11.88
N MET A 84 15.05 -3.53 -11.79
CA MET A 84 16.43 -3.95 -12.05
C MET A 84 17.00 -4.81 -10.92
N SER A 85 16.50 -4.64 -9.71
CA SER A 85 16.93 -5.41 -8.52
C SER A 85 16.14 -6.70 -8.29
N MET A 86 15.14 -6.98 -9.12
CA MET A 86 14.35 -8.20 -9.03
C MET A 86 15.16 -9.43 -9.47
N THR A 87 15.00 -10.50 -8.72
CA THR A 87 15.52 -11.83 -9.04
C THR A 87 14.45 -12.88 -8.79
N ASP A 88 14.67 -14.11 -9.23
CA ASP A 88 13.81 -15.24 -8.90
C ASP A 88 13.66 -15.37 -7.38
N GLY A 89 12.45 -15.12 -6.89
CA GLY A 89 12.11 -15.18 -5.46
C GLY A 89 12.48 -13.94 -4.64
N TRP A 90 12.92 -12.83 -5.25
CA TRP A 90 13.16 -11.56 -4.57
C TRP A 90 12.50 -10.39 -5.31
N MET A 91 11.70 -9.62 -4.58
CA MET A 91 11.06 -8.38 -5.04
C MET A 91 11.08 -7.36 -3.90
N SER A 92 11.26 -6.10 -4.21
CA SER A 92 11.21 -5.01 -3.23
C SER A 92 9.78 -4.71 -2.80
N VAL A 93 9.21 -5.60 -2.00
CA VAL A 93 7.86 -5.48 -1.40
C VAL A 93 8.00 -5.00 0.03
N PHE A 94 7.18 -4.05 0.43
CA PHE A 94 7.06 -3.65 1.83
C PHE A 94 5.61 -3.77 2.28
N ARG A 95 5.42 -3.95 3.59
CA ARG A 95 4.12 -4.14 4.23
C ARG A 95 3.83 -3.04 5.22
N LEU A 96 2.60 -2.57 5.22
CA LEU A 96 2.00 -1.77 6.27
C LEU A 96 0.80 -2.53 6.84
N SER A 97 0.62 -2.46 8.16
CA SER A 97 -0.45 -3.17 8.84
C SER A 97 -1.14 -2.28 9.87
N ALA A 98 -2.46 -2.43 9.97
CA ALA A 98 -3.28 -1.87 11.02
C ALA A 98 -3.84 -3.01 11.87
N TYR A 99 -3.83 -2.84 13.18
CA TYR A 99 -4.43 -3.76 14.15
C TYR A 99 -5.70 -3.14 14.68
N LEU A 100 -6.77 -3.89 14.70
CA LEU A 100 -8.11 -3.48 15.12
C LEU A 100 -8.46 -4.13 16.45
N ASP A 101 -9.43 -3.57 17.15
CA ASP A 101 -9.89 -4.13 18.44
C ASP A 101 -10.68 -5.44 18.28
N GLY A 102 -11.27 -5.68 17.09
CA GLY A 102 -12.04 -6.88 16.76
C GLY A 102 -11.52 -7.58 15.50
N GLU A 103 -12.04 -8.79 15.25
CA GLU A 103 -11.71 -9.52 14.03
C GLU A 103 -12.17 -8.78 12.77
N VAL A 104 -11.39 -8.93 11.72
CA VAL A 104 -11.68 -8.33 10.42
C VAL A 104 -12.84 -9.08 9.75
N GLU A 105 -13.80 -8.34 9.27
CA GLU A 105 -14.93 -8.82 8.47
C GLU A 105 -14.59 -8.69 6.98
N PRO A 106 -14.26 -9.80 6.31
CA PRO A 106 -13.72 -9.76 4.95
C PRO A 106 -14.66 -9.11 3.94
N GLU A 107 -15.97 -9.31 4.10
CA GLU A 107 -16.99 -8.78 3.23
C GLU A 107 -17.03 -7.24 3.28
N LEU A 108 -16.92 -6.67 4.48
CA LEU A 108 -16.87 -5.23 4.67
C LEU A 108 -15.53 -4.64 4.22
N LEU A 109 -14.41 -5.36 4.45
CA LEU A 109 -13.10 -4.92 3.98
C LEU A 109 -13.03 -4.92 2.45
N GLN A 110 -13.65 -5.91 1.78
CA GLN A 110 -13.76 -5.96 0.33
C GLN A 110 -14.57 -4.76 -0.20
N ALA A 111 -15.70 -4.45 0.40
CA ALA A 111 -16.51 -3.29 0.05
C ALA A 111 -15.74 -1.97 0.30
N ALA A 112 -15.02 -1.88 1.42
CA ALA A 112 -14.16 -0.73 1.73
C ALA A 112 -13.08 -0.52 0.66
N LEU A 113 -12.46 -1.58 0.16
CA LEU A 113 -11.48 -1.49 -0.92
C LEU A 113 -12.12 -0.92 -2.20
N HIS A 114 -13.34 -1.34 -2.55
CA HIS A 114 -14.05 -0.79 -3.71
C HIS A 114 -14.31 0.71 -3.58
N PHE A 115 -14.64 1.20 -2.40
CA PHE A 115 -14.86 2.63 -2.14
C PHE A 115 -13.56 3.43 -2.00
N THR A 116 -12.47 2.78 -1.61
CA THR A 116 -11.17 3.46 -1.45
C THR A 116 -10.47 3.71 -2.78
N LEU A 117 -10.53 2.75 -3.72
CA LEU A 117 -9.81 2.85 -5.00
C LEU A 117 -10.16 4.08 -5.85
N PRO A 118 -11.43 4.54 -5.94
CA PRO A 118 -11.76 5.77 -6.66
C PRO A 118 -10.97 6.99 -6.20
N ARG A 119 -10.67 7.09 -4.91
CA ARG A 119 -9.86 8.17 -4.33
C ARG A 119 -8.37 8.02 -4.65
N PHE A 120 -7.92 6.80 -4.96
CA PHE A 120 -6.52 6.48 -5.24
C PHE A 120 -6.36 5.79 -6.60
N PRO A 121 -6.76 6.41 -7.72
CA PRO A 121 -6.77 5.76 -9.03
C PRO A 121 -5.38 5.33 -9.49
N PHE A 122 -4.31 5.98 -9.01
CA PHE A 122 -2.94 5.58 -9.29
C PHE A 122 -2.59 4.19 -8.73
N PHE A 123 -3.27 3.73 -7.68
CA PHE A 123 -3.07 2.38 -7.14
C PHE A 123 -3.80 1.32 -7.98
N ALA A 124 -4.88 1.68 -8.69
CA ALA A 124 -5.58 0.79 -9.61
C ALA A 124 -4.80 0.64 -10.93
N THR A 125 -3.62 0.08 -10.82
CA THR A 125 -2.67 -0.03 -11.94
C THR A 125 -2.03 -1.41 -11.99
N ARG A 126 -1.42 -1.72 -13.12
CA ARG A 126 -0.57 -2.89 -13.30
C ARG A 126 0.78 -2.50 -13.85
N VAL A 127 1.78 -3.30 -13.54
CA VAL A 127 3.12 -3.15 -14.11
C VAL A 127 3.16 -3.79 -15.50
N ARG A 128 3.75 -3.10 -16.46
CA ARG A 128 3.96 -3.59 -17.81
C ARG A 128 5.43 -3.51 -18.17
N ARG A 129 5.87 -4.51 -18.90
CA ARG A 129 7.20 -4.53 -19.51
C ARG A 129 7.11 -3.97 -20.93
N GLY A 130 7.77 -2.83 -21.17
CA GLY A 130 8.00 -2.30 -22.50
C GLY A 130 9.24 -2.92 -23.14
N LEU A 131 9.65 -2.41 -24.32
CA LEU A 131 10.84 -2.88 -25.02
C LEU A 131 12.13 -2.65 -24.22
N PHE A 132 12.24 -1.50 -23.57
CA PHE A 132 13.44 -1.11 -22.81
C PHE A 132 13.16 -0.87 -21.33
N TRP A 133 11.93 -0.50 -20.94
CA TRP A 133 11.58 -0.05 -19.60
C TRP A 133 10.25 -0.64 -19.14
N HIS A 134 10.11 -0.77 -17.83
CA HIS A 134 8.80 -1.01 -17.23
C HIS A 134 8.01 0.31 -17.16
N TYR A 135 6.69 0.20 -17.21
CA TYR A 135 5.76 1.30 -17.00
C TYR A 135 4.54 0.82 -16.22
N ILE A 136 3.78 1.75 -15.71
CA ILE A 136 2.57 1.47 -14.93
C ILE A 136 1.37 1.87 -15.78
N GLU A 137 0.45 0.95 -15.99
CA GLU A 137 -0.76 1.13 -16.80
C GLU A 137 -1.97 1.10 -15.88
N ALA A 138 -2.82 2.13 -15.95
CA ALA A 138 -4.07 2.16 -15.23
C ALA A 138 -5.02 1.06 -15.71
N VAL A 139 -5.73 0.42 -14.79
CA VAL A 139 -6.64 -0.68 -15.12
C VAL A 139 -7.98 -0.49 -14.42
N ASN A 140 -9.05 -0.76 -15.15
CA ASN A 140 -10.37 -0.87 -14.59
C ASN A 140 -10.68 -2.35 -14.35
N ARG A 141 -10.62 -2.78 -13.08
CA ARG A 141 -10.91 -4.14 -12.68
C ARG A 141 -11.28 -4.23 -11.20
N ARG A 142 -11.83 -5.37 -10.82
CA ARG A 142 -11.98 -5.75 -9.42
C ARG A 142 -10.60 -6.07 -8.82
N PHE A 143 -10.29 -5.44 -7.69
CA PHE A 143 -9.18 -5.80 -6.80
C PHE A 143 -9.75 -6.61 -5.64
N GLU A 144 -9.01 -7.60 -5.19
CA GLU A 144 -9.47 -8.60 -4.23
C GLU A 144 -8.76 -8.47 -2.90
N VAL A 145 -9.55 -8.63 -1.83
CA VAL A 145 -9.04 -8.84 -0.47
C VAL A 145 -8.91 -10.34 -0.24
N SER A 146 -7.80 -10.79 0.31
CA SER A 146 -7.54 -12.21 0.56
C SER A 146 -7.13 -12.48 2.01
N PRO A 147 -7.39 -13.69 2.55
CA PRO A 147 -6.76 -14.11 3.78
C PRO A 147 -5.24 -14.18 3.59
N GLU A 148 -4.50 -13.89 4.65
CA GLU A 148 -3.03 -14.01 4.62
C GLU A 148 -2.65 -15.49 4.73
N THR A 149 -2.16 -16.05 3.63
CA THR A 149 -1.75 -17.46 3.53
C THR A 149 -0.27 -17.62 3.24
N GLU A 150 0.39 -16.55 2.79
CA GLU A 150 1.79 -16.54 2.43
C GLU A 150 2.63 -15.82 3.48
N LEU A 151 3.94 -16.05 3.42
CA LEU A 151 4.88 -15.29 4.23
C LEU A 151 4.85 -13.80 3.84
N PRO A 152 5.02 -12.89 4.81
CA PRO A 152 5.03 -11.46 4.55
C PRO A 152 6.06 -11.06 3.48
N CYS A 153 5.66 -10.14 2.62
CA CYS A 153 6.48 -9.61 1.53
C CYS A 153 6.94 -10.66 0.51
N ALA A 154 6.19 -11.76 0.34
CA ALA A 154 6.42 -12.68 -0.76
C ALA A 154 6.32 -11.96 -2.11
N PRO A 155 7.08 -12.38 -3.13
CA PRO A 155 7.00 -11.78 -4.46
C PRO A 155 5.58 -11.77 -5.02
N MET A 156 5.24 -10.72 -5.77
CA MET A 156 3.97 -10.59 -6.45
C MET A 156 4.12 -10.97 -7.92
N ASP A 157 3.08 -11.59 -8.50
CA ASP A 157 3.06 -11.76 -9.95
C ASP A 157 2.75 -10.41 -10.62
N ILE A 158 3.73 -9.89 -11.34
CA ILE A 158 3.61 -8.65 -12.13
C ILE A 158 3.62 -8.91 -13.63
N SER A 159 3.70 -10.16 -14.07
CA SER A 159 3.86 -10.54 -15.48
C SER A 159 2.54 -10.88 -16.17
N GLY A 160 1.57 -11.40 -15.43
CA GLY A 160 0.29 -11.86 -15.94
C GLY A 160 -0.74 -10.77 -16.22
N GLY A 161 -1.83 -11.13 -16.88
CA GLY A 161 -2.98 -10.24 -17.13
C GLY A 161 -3.69 -9.77 -15.86
N GLY A 162 -3.50 -10.50 -14.75
CA GLY A 162 -3.96 -10.17 -13.40
C GLY A 162 -2.93 -9.43 -12.55
N SER A 163 -1.79 -9.01 -13.13
CA SER A 163 -0.70 -8.37 -12.38
C SER A 163 -1.16 -7.13 -11.64
N GLN A 164 -0.68 -6.96 -10.41
CA GLN A 164 -0.96 -5.80 -9.56
C GLN A 164 0.30 -5.46 -8.76
N ALA A 165 0.44 -4.19 -8.42
CA ALA A 165 1.60 -3.71 -7.68
C ALA A 165 1.32 -3.56 -6.17
N PHE A 166 0.14 -3.96 -5.71
CA PHE A 166 -0.21 -4.07 -4.29
C PHE A 166 -1.19 -5.21 -4.06
N ARG A 167 -1.30 -5.69 -2.82
CA ARG A 167 -2.32 -6.64 -2.38
C ARG A 167 -2.82 -6.28 -0.98
N VAL A 168 -4.11 -6.51 -0.74
CA VAL A 168 -4.77 -6.31 0.55
C VAL A 168 -5.08 -7.66 1.16
N MET A 169 -4.66 -7.84 2.40
CA MET A 169 -4.83 -9.11 3.12
C MET A 169 -5.32 -8.85 4.54
N TYR A 170 -5.93 -9.86 5.12
CA TYR A 170 -6.34 -9.85 6.52
C TYR A 170 -5.93 -11.13 7.24
N TYR A 171 -5.70 -11.00 8.53
CA TYR A 171 -5.50 -12.12 9.44
C TYR A 171 -5.99 -11.75 10.84
N LYS A 172 -7.00 -12.45 11.36
CA LYS A 172 -7.65 -12.14 12.63
C LYS A 172 -8.07 -10.66 12.68
N ASN A 173 -7.50 -9.89 13.59
CA ASN A 173 -7.75 -8.46 13.77
C ASN A 173 -6.80 -7.53 13.01
N ARG A 174 -6.02 -8.06 12.08
CA ARG A 174 -5.03 -7.29 11.32
C ARG A 174 -5.44 -7.13 9.86
N VAL A 175 -5.45 -5.90 9.37
CA VAL A 175 -5.48 -5.56 7.94
C VAL A 175 -4.06 -5.22 7.49
N SER A 176 -3.59 -5.85 6.44
CA SER A 176 -2.26 -5.61 5.87
C SER A 176 -2.38 -5.22 4.40
N VAL A 177 -1.57 -4.25 3.99
CA VAL A 177 -1.38 -3.94 2.56
C VAL A 177 0.10 -4.09 2.25
N GLU A 178 0.39 -4.84 1.22
CA GLU A 178 1.73 -4.96 0.67
C GLU A 178 1.82 -4.26 -0.66
N PHE A 179 2.93 -3.56 -0.86
CA PHE A 179 3.19 -2.79 -2.07
C PHE A 179 4.51 -3.23 -2.68
N PHE A 180 4.50 -3.47 -3.98
CA PHE A 180 5.74 -3.45 -4.74
C PHE A 180 6.24 -2.01 -4.81
N HIS A 181 7.46 -1.77 -4.41
CA HIS A 181 8.00 -0.42 -4.20
C HIS A 181 8.08 0.44 -5.49
N ILE A 182 7.81 -0.17 -6.63
CA ILE A 182 7.63 0.54 -7.92
C ILE A 182 6.42 1.47 -7.91
N LEU A 183 5.39 1.16 -7.09
CA LEU A 183 4.13 1.89 -7.06
C LEU A 183 4.21 3.10 -6.13
N THR A 184 4.72 2.90 -4.93
CA THR A 184 4.66 3.91 -3.87
C THR A 184 5.77 3.71 -2.84
N ASP A 185 5.95 4.70 -1.98
CA ASP A 185 6.78 4.63 -0.78
C ASP A 185 5.92 4.49 0.50
N GLY A 186 6.59 4.49 1.67
CA GLY A 186 5.90 4.36 2.95
C GLY A 186 4.87 5.45 3.22
N THR A 187 5.04 6.66 2.70
CA THR A 187 4.10 7.78 2.89
C THR A 187 2.82 7.55 2.08
N GLY A 188 2.94 7.23 0.80
CA GLY A 188 1.78 6.97 -0.05
C GLY A 188 1.06 5.70 0.37
N GLY A 189 1.81 4.63 0.71
CA GLY A 189 1.22 3.39 1.24
C GLY A 189 0.46 3.60 2.55
N LEU A 190 0.98 4.45 3.46
CA LEU A 190 0.30 4.76 4.72
C LEU A 190 -1.00 5.54 4.50
N ARG A 191 -1.01 6.50 3.57
CA ARG A 191 -2.23 7.22 3.19
C ARG A 191 -3.31 6.27 2.66
N PHE A 192 -2.91 5.33 1.80
CA PHE A 192 -3.84 4.31 1.27
C PHE A 192 -4.38 3.40 2.38
N LEU A 193 -3.51 2.84 3.23
CA LEU A 193 -3.93 1.98 4.34
C LEU A 193 -4.87 2.72 5.30
N THR A 194 -4.54 3.98 5.65
CA THR A 194 -5.38 4.80 6.53
C THR A 194 -6.77 5.00 5.92
N ALA A 195 -6.85 5.35 4.64
CA ALA A 195 -8.13 5.54 3.96
C ALA A 195 -8.95 4.23 3.90
N LEU A 196 -8.30 3.11 3.58
CA LEU A 196 -8.94 1.79 3.54
C LEU A 196 -9.51 1.38 4.90
N VAL A 197 -8.72 1.52 5.97
CA VAL A 197 -9.16 1.17 7.33
C VAL A 197 -10.25 2.13 7.81
N THR A 198 -10.13 3.42 7.52
CA THR A 198 -11.16 4.41 7.84
C THR A 198 -12.49 4.07 7.15
N GLU A 199 -12.45 3.71 5.87
CA GLU A 199 -13.66 3.30 5.14
C GLU A 199 -14.25 1.99 5.68
N TYR A 200 -13.40 1.04 6.03
CA TYR A 200 -13.81 -0.20 6.69
C TYR A 200 -14.54 0.07 8.01
N LEU A 201 -13.97 0.91 8.88
CA LEU A 201 -14.58 1.29 10.17
C LEU A 201 -15.89 2.08 9.98
N ARG A 202 -15.97 2.89 8.93
CA ARG A 202 -17.23 3.56 8.56
C ARG A 202 -18.32 2.55 8.19
N LEU A 203 -17.99 1.56 7.36
CA LEU A 203 -18.94 0.50 6.98
C LEU A 203 -19.39 -0.31 8.19
N ARG A 204 -18.48 -0.65 9.09
CA ARG A 204 -18.82 -1.31 10.37
C ARG A 204 -19.72 -0.45 11.27
N GLY A 205 -19.63 0.87 11.16
CA GLY A 205 -20.35 1.80 12.02
C GLY A 205 -19.57 2.25 13.27
N ASP A 206 -18.28 1.93 13.36
CA ASP A 206 -17.39 2.35 14.45
C ASP A 206 -17.09 3.85 14.39
N ILE A 207 -17.16 4.44 13.21
CA ILE A 207 -17.01 5.88 12.99
C ILE A 207 -18.18 6.42 12.16
N ARG A 208 -18.70 7.58 12.55
CA ARG A 208 -19.84 8.24 11.87
C ARG A 208 -19.39 9.12 10.71
N GLN A 209 -18.21 9.71 10.79
CA GLN A 209 -17.66 10.60 9.76
C GLN A 209 -16.26 10.10 9.37
N THR A 210 -15.98 10.08 8.08
CA THR A 210 -14.63 9.82 7.60
C THR A 210 -13.78 11.07 7.75
N PRO A 211 -12.68 11.04 8.51
CA PRO A 211 -11.77 12.19 8.60
C PRO A 211 -11.04 12.47 7.26
N VAL A 212 -11.08 11.54 6.33
CA VAL A 212 -10.57 11.75 4.96
C VAL A 212 -11.74 12.14 4.08
N PRO A 213 -11.73 13.31 3.45
CA PRO A 213 -12.75 13.69 2.48
C PRO A 213 -12.75 12.67 1.34
N GLN A 214 -13.77 11.81 1.29
CA GLN A 214 -13.92 10.83 0.21
C GLN A 214 -14.35 11.48 -1.11
N GLU A 215 -14.85 12.69 -1.02
CA GLU A 215 -15.33 13.50 -2.15
C GLU A 215 -14.22 14.33 -2.83
N ALA A 216 -13.02 14.37 -2.24
CA ALA A 216 -11.92 15.05 -2.89
C ALA A 216 -11.52 14.27 -4.16
N GLU A 217 -11.74 14.88 -5.32
CA GLU A 217 -11.23 14.33 -6.57
C GLU A 217 -9.72 14.10 -6.47
N PRO A 218 -9.22 13.03 -7.10
CA PRO A 218 -7.79 12.75 -7.09
C PRO A 218 -7.03 13.95 -7.66
N ASP A 219 -6.13 14.52 -6.87
CA ASP A 219 -5.27 15.62 -7.31
C ASP A 219 -4.24 15.08 -8.31
N GLY A 220 -4.09 15.73 -9.46
CA GLY A 220 -3.09 15.36 -10.46
C GLY A 220 -1.66 15.32 -9.90
N GLU A 221 -1.36 16.15 -8.89
CA GLU A 221 -0.09 16.17 -8.18
C GLU A 221 0.19 14.84 -7.45
N GLU A 222 -0.83 14.13 -6.99
CA GLU A 222 -0.68 12.85 -6.29
C GLU A 222 -0.07 11.75 -7.16
N SER A 223 -0.22 11.85 -8.47
CA SER A 223 0.34 10.89 -9.44
C SER A 223 1.59 11.40 -10.19
N GLU A 224 2.08 12.60 -9.85
CA GLU A 224 3.23 13.19 -10.53
C GLU A 224 4.57 12.52 -10.18
N ASN A 225 5.54 12.65 -11.09
CA ASN A 225 6.95 12.37 -10.78
C ASN A 225 7.59 13.62 -10.15
N ALA A 226 7.55 13.70 -8.82
CA ALA A 226 8.05 14.85 -8.09
C ALA A 226 9.56 15.12 -8.31
N PHE A 227 10.36 14.09 -8.62
CA PHE A 227 11.78 14.30 -8.97
C PHE A 227 11.94 15.20 -10.21
N LYS A 228 11.07 15.05 -11.21
CA LYS A 228 11.14 15.92 -12.39
C LYS A 228 10.77 17.37 -12.07
N ARG A 229 9.78 17.57 -11.20
CA ARG A 229 9.35 18.91 -10.77
C ARG A 229 10.46 19.64 -10.04
N PHE A 230 11.16 18.97 -9.14
CA PHE A 230 12.19 19.55 -8.29
C PHE A 230 13.62 19.32 -8.80
N ALA A 231 13.81 18.84 -10.04
CA ALA A 231 15.13 18.51 -10.58
C ALA A 231 16.11 19.70 -10.56
N ALA A 232 15.63 20.91 -10.79
CA ALA A 232 16.44 22.12 -10.76
C ALA A 232 16.89 22.52 -9.33
N GLU A 233 16.08 22.18 -8.32
CA GLU A 233 16.31 22.54 -6.92
C GLU A 233 17.18 21.52 -6.20
N CYS A 234 17.12 20.24 -6.61
CA CYS A 234 17.82 19.14 -5.96
C CYS A 234 19.34 19.08 -6.26
N GLY A 235 19.83 19.91 -7.17
CA GLY A 235 21.24 19.89 -7.56
C GLY A 235 21.68 18.60 -8.26
N GLN A 236 22.89 18.55 -8.78
CA GLN A 236 23.48 17.30 -9.26
C GLN A 236 23.89 16.45 -8.05
N ALA A 237 23.36 15.23 -7.98
CA ALA A 237 23.78 14.27 -6.96
C ALA A 237 25.28 14.00 -7.12
N GLN A 238 26.08 14.56 -6.25
CA GLN A 238 27.48 14.17 -6.10
C GLN A 238 27.49 12.83 -5.36
N GLY A 239 27.70 11.75 -6.03
CA GLY A 239 27.85 10.48 -5.34
C GLY A 239 27.79 9.29 -6.27
N GLY A 240 28.96 8.80 -6.61
CA GLY A 240 29.12 7.43 -7.09
C GLY A 240 29.24 6.44 -5.91
N PHE A 241 29.16 5.16 -6.19
CA PHE A 241 29.55 4.09 -5.27
C PHE A 241 31.09 3.96 -5.15
N ALA A 242 31.83 5.04 -5.43
CA ALA A 242 33.28 5.08 -5.27
C ALA A 242 33.64 5.10 -3.77
N GLY A 243 34.42 4.13 -3.33
CA GLY A 243 34.87 4.00 -1.96
C GLY A 243 35.43 2.60 -1.71
N ARG A 244 35.93 2.36 -0.51
CA ARG A 244 36.39 1.03 -0.10
C ARG A 244 35.25 0.02 -0.19
N PRO A 245 35.51 -1.27 -0.45
CA PRO A 245 34.48 -2.29 -0.38
C PRO A 245 33.74 -2.28 0.96
N ALA A 246 32.46 -2.54 0.96
CA ALA A 246 31.71 -2.71 2.20
C ALA A 246 32.10 -4.04 2.87
N VAL A 247 32.10 -4.03 4.22
CA VAL A 247 32.31 -5.26 5.00
C VAL A 247 31.25 -6.31 4.69
N ARG A 248 31.62 -7.59 4.73
CA ARG A 248 30.70 -8.71 4.59
C ARG A 248 30.26 -9.20 5.96
N LEU A 249 28.98 -9.47 6.09
CA LEU A 249 28.44 -10.09 7.30
C LEU A 249 28.76 -11.59 7.30
N ARG A 250 29.08 -12.12 8.49
CA ARG A 250 29.28 -13.57 8.70
C ARG A 250 28.01 -14.36 8.43
N GLY A 251 28.19 -15.59 7.99
CA GLY A 251 27.12 -16.56 7.87
C GLY A 251 26.80 -16.96 6.43
N LYS A 252 25.92 -17.92 6.34
CA LYS A 252 25.40 -18.41 5.07
C LYS A 252 24.01 -17.84 4.82
N GLN A 253 23.71 -17.48 3.60
CA GLN A 253 22.35 -17.08 3.24
C GLN A 253 21.37 -18.22 3.51
N ALA A 254 20.21 -17.88 4.09
CA ALA A 254 19.14 -18.83 4.29
C ALA A 254 18.68 -19.42 2.95
N LYS A 255 18.43 -20.73 2.92
CA LYS A 255 17.91 -21.41 1.73
C LYS A 255 16.43 -21.07 1.49
N GLN A 256 15.70 -20.71 2.55
CA GLN A 256 14.30 -20.32 2.48
C GLN A 256 14.18 -18.82 2.26
N ARG A 257 13.29 -18.42 1.35
CA ARG A 257 12.88 -17.06 1.11
C ARG A 257 11.35 -16.97 1.25
N PRO A 258 10.81 -15.86 1.80
CA PRO A 258 11.50 -14.72 2.37
C PRO A 258 12.26 -15.06 3.66
N ALA A 259 13.13 -14.14 4.09
CA ALA A 259 13.91 -14.26 5.31
C ALA A 259 13.03 -14.31 6.58
N ARG A 260 13.60 -14.73 7.70
CA ARG A 260 12.92 -14.71 9.00
C ARG A 260 12.61 -13.27 9.42
N ILE A 261 11.37 -13.03 9.86
CA ILE A 261 10.96 -11.74 10.42
C ILE A 261 11.09 -11.82 11.94
N LEU A 262 11.78 -10.83 12.53
CA LEU A 262 11.90 -10.66 13.97
C LEU A 262 11.14 -9.41 14.39
N HIS A 263 10.36 -9.51 15.47
CA HIS A 263 9.63 -8.41 16.06
C HIS A 263 10.27 -8.01 17.38
N PHE A 264 10.53 -6.73 17.55
CA PHE A 264 11.06 -6.15 18.79
C PHE A 264 10.12 -5.07 19.27
N GLY A 265 9.79 -5.10 20.56
CA GLY A 265 9.08 -4.04 21.26
C GLY A 265 10.07 -3.15 22.02
N LEU A 266 10.03 -1.84 21.78
CA LEU A 266 10.83 -0.85 22.49
C LEU A 266 9.91 0.22 23.05
N ASP A 267 10.17 0.67 24.29
CA ASP A 267 9.48 1.84 24.82
C ASP A 267 10.00 3.12 24.12
N ALA A 268 9.08 3.84 23.49
CA ALA A 268 9.43 5.04 22.74
C ALA A 268 9.88 6.20 23.63
N GLY A 269 9.41 6.26 24.90
CA GLY A 269 9.81 7.25 25.88
C GLY A 269 11.27 7.05 26.31
N GLU A 270 11.59 5.83 26.70
CA GLU A 270 12.97 5.45 27.08
C GLU A 270 13.95 5.63 25.93
N LEU A 271 13.55 5.27 24.69
CA LEU A 271 14.39 5.45 23.51
C LEU A 271 14.68 6.94 23.23
N LYS A 272 13.64 7.79 23.34
CA LYS A 272 13.79 9.25 23.21
C LYS A 272 14.67 9.83 24.31
N LYS A 273 14.54 9.37 25.55
CA LYS A 273 15.36 9.78 26.68
C LYS A 273 16.82 9.42 26.43
N ALA A 274 17.10 8.17 26.09
CA ALA A 274 18.44 7.70 25.77
C ALA A 274 19.13 8.49 24.62
N ALA A 275 18.36 8.88 23.60
CA ALA A 275 18.86 9.72 22.51
C ALA A 275 19.19 11.13 22.99
N ARG A 276 18.33 11.76 23.79
CA ARG A 276 18.56 13.11 24.36
C ARG A 276 19.79 13.16 25.28
N GLU A 277 19.97 12.17 26.13
CA GLU A 277 21.16 12.07 27.01
C GLU A 277 22.48 12.02 26.23
N ARG A 278 22.40 11.52 24.98
CA ARG A 278 23.57 11.47 24.06
C ARG A 278 23.58 12.60 23.03
N GLN A 279 22.76 13.62 23.23
CA GLN A 279 22.62 14.77 22.29
C GLN A 279 22.43 14.32 20.83
N ALA A 280 21.70 13.20 20.62
CA ALA A 280 21.48 12.58 19.33
C ALA A 280 20.00 12.50 19.00
N SER A 281 19.68 12.36 17.71
CA SER A 281 18.33 11.96 17.30
C SER A 281 18.12 10.46 17.54
N VAL A 282 16.87 10.03 17.67
CA VAL A 282 16.52 8.60 17.77
C VAL A 282 17.07 7.82 16.57
N THR A 283 17.00 8.41 15.37
CA THR A 283 17.55 7.80 14.15
C THR A 283 19.05 7.60 14.27
N ALA A 284 19.80 8.61 14.73
CA ALA A 284 21.25 8.52 14.92
C ALA A 284 21.62 7.44 15.96
N LEU A 285 20.87 7.35 17.05
CA LEU A 285 21.06 6.33 18.07
C LEU A 285 20.86 4.91 17.51
N ILE A 286 19.77 4.69 16.76
CA ILE A 286 19.50 3.38 16.12
C ILE A 286 20.59 3.04 15.10
N LEU A 287 21.03 4.00 14.29
CA LEU A 287 22.10 3.79 13.33
C LEU A 287 23.44 3.44 14.00
N ALA A 288 23.74 4.05 15.15
CA ALA A 288 24.92 3.69 15.94
C ALA A 288 24.85 2.21 16.39
N PHE A 289 23.74 1.77 16.95
CA PHE A 289 23.55 0.36 17.32
C PHE A 289 23.64 -0.59 16.11
N MET A 290 23.05 -0.20 14.97
CA MET A 290 23.16 -1.00 13.74
C MET A 290 24.61 -1.10 13.25
N THR A 291 25.37 0.00 13.34
CA THR A 291 26.79 0.02 12.95
C THR A 291 27.61 -0.90 13.85
N GLU A 292 27.41 -0.83 15.16
CA GLU A 292 28.08 -1.68 16.13
C GLU A 292 27.73 -3.18 15.92
N ALA A 293 26.45 -3.47 15.73
CA ALA A 293 26.00 -4.83 15.46
C ALA A 293 26.58 -5.37 14.13
N ALA A 294 26.63 -4.54 13.09
CA ALA A 294 27.20 -4.92 11.80
C ALA A 294 28.72 -5.16 11.93
N HIS A 295 29.42 -4.34 12.72
CA HIS A 295 30.85 -4.54 13.02
C HIS A 295 31.06 -5.88 13.74
N ALA A 296 30.31 -6.16 14.78
CA ALA A 296 30.40 -7.41 15.53
C ALA A 296 30.07 -8.66 14.69
N ALA A 297 29.21 -8.51 13.69
CA ALA A 297 28.80 -9.59 12.78
C ALA A 297 29.65 -9.69 11.50
N SER A 298 30.67 -8.82 11.32
CA SER A 298 31.52 -8.84 10.12
C SER A 298 32.67 -9.81 10.26
N ASP A 299 33.16 -10.34 9.13
CA ASP A 299 34.34 -11.22 9.05
C ASP A 299 35.64 -10.44 8.80
N GLU A 300 35.51 -9.18 8.38
CA GLU A 300 36.63 -8.39 7.85
C GLU A 300 37.01 -7.25 8.81
N SER A 301 38.27 -7.15 9.11
CA SER A 301 38.84 -6.02 9.87
C SER A 301 39.03 -4.77 9.00
N ARG A 302 38.85 -4.87 7.69
CA ARG A 302 39.04 -3.79 6.71
C ARG A 302 37.82 -3.67 5.82
N GLY A 303 37.27 -2.46 5.73
CA GLY A 303 36.11 -2.13 4.91
C GLY A 303 35.26 -1.08 5.58
N ASP A 304 34.31 -0.55 4.83
CA ASP A 304 33.37 0.44 5.34
C ASP A 304 32.04 -0.23 5.72
N ILE A 305 31.49 0.09 6.89
CA ILE A 305 30.11 -0.24 7.21
C ILE A 305 29.23 0.83 6.56
N ARG A 306 28.37 0.43 5.65
CA ARG A 306 27.48 1.33 4.92
C ARG A 306 26.05 1.05 5.25
N ILE A 307 25.38 2.04 5.81
CA ILE A 307 23.95 1.99 6.11
C ILE A 307 23.26 3.02 5.23
N GLN A 308 22.31 2.57 4.44
CA GLN A 308 21.52 3.41 3.55
C GLN A 308 20.22 3.81 4.25
N VAL A 309 20.00 5.12 4.39
CA VAL A 309 18.82 5.67 5.07
C VAL A 309 17.96 6.41 4.06
N PRO A 310 16.74 5.94 3.78
CA PRO A 310 15.80 6.67 2.94
C PRO A 310 15.28 7.91 3.68
N VAL A 311 15.34 9.06 3.04
CA VAL A 311 14.83 10.34 3.54
C VAL A 311 13.61 10.74 2.74
N ASN A 312 12.51 11.05 3.41
CA ASN A 312 11.30 11.53 2.75
C ASN A 312 11.51 12.96 2.24
N MET A 313 11.63 13.10 0.93
CA MET A 313 11.88 14.38 0.27
C MET A 313 10.75 15.38 0.40
N ARG A 314 9.52 14.94 0.67
CA ARG A 314 8.36 15.83 0.88
C ARG A 314 8.55 16.81 2.05
N LYS A 315 9.51 16.56 2.94
CA LYS A 315 9.90 17.48 4.02
C LYS A 315 10.74 18.68 3.52
N PHE A 316 11.40 18.53 2.39
CA PHE A 316 12.29 19.52 1.80
C PHE A 316 11.71 20.12 0.53
N CYS A 317 11.05 19.31 -0.27
CA CYS A 317 10.41 19.66 -1.52
C CYS A 317 8.92 19.34 -1.38
N PRO A 318 8.06 20.32 -0.98
CA PRO A 318 6.65 20.07 -0.71
C PRO A 318 5.93 19.49 -1.94
N SER A 319 5.44 18.27 -1.82
CA SER A 319 4.68 17.57 -2.86
C SER A 319 3.61 16.70 -2.25
N LYS A 320 2.47 16.60 -2.93
CA LYS A 320 1.38 15.70 -2.58
C LYS A 320 1.53 14.31 -3.19
N THR A 321 2.58 14.08 -4.00
CA THR A 321 2.74 12.80 -4.71
C THR A 321 2.61 11.60 -3.79
N LEU A 322 1.85 10.60 -4.21
CA LEU A 322 1.74 9.29 -3.56
C LEU A 322 2.78 8.31 -4.09
N ARG A 323 3.53 8.72 -5.10
CA ARG A 323 4.59 7.91 -5.72
C ARG A 323 5.85 7.92 -4.87
N THR A 324 6.82 7.13 -5.28
CA THR A 324 8.10 7.00 -4.59
C THR A 324 8.91 8.29 -4.68
N PHE A 325 9.10 8.97 -3.53
CA PHE A 325 9.85 10.25 -3.47
C PHE A 325 10.84 10.30 -2.28
N PRO A 326 11.69 9.28 -2.08
CA PRO A 326 12.79 9.33 -1.13
C PRO A 326 14.09 9.75 -1.83
N CYS A 327 14.98 10.39 -1.07
CA CYS A 327 16.40 10.46 -1.36
C CYS A 327 17.15 9.54 -0.39
N THR A 328 18.36 9.14 -0.73
CA THR A 328 19.17 8.29 0.13
C THR A 328 20.30 9.11 0.74
N ALA A 329 20.34 9.19 2.07
CA ALA A 329 21.48 9.66 2.82
C ALA A 329 22.39 8.47 3.17
N ARG A 330 23.70 8.72 3.21
CA ARG A 330 24.74 7.79 3.67
C ARG A 330 25.36 8.29 4.94
#